data_4c0d47fe30e233ef5fcfbeb80365e867
#
_entry.id   4c0d47fe30e233ef5fcfbeb80365e867
#
_cell.length_a   1.000
_cell.length_b   1.000
_cell.length_c   1.000
_cell.angle_alpha   90.00
_cell.angle_beta   90.00
_cell.angle_gamma   90.00
#
_symmetry.space_group_name_H-M   'P 1'
#
loop_
_entity.id
_entity.type
_entity.pdbx_description
1 polymer ?
#
loop_
_entity_poly.entity_id
_entity_poly.type
_entity_poly.pdbx_seq_one_letter_code
_entity_poly.pdbx_strand_id
1 'polypeptide(L)'
;MNLKIVVAVLLIAAVPVYAQARRVSKDGSADGVPNWDVTSSCRAAAKVAYAEDAAAREKSCIEGEKRTRESLVADWSTFPAAERIRCIKSIEWFSPTYTELVACLEMYGQVRNLRENPASATPYKLQR
;
A
#
# COMPACT_ATOMS: atom_id res chain seq x y z
N MET A 1 -16.27 66.05 -27.40
CA MET A 1 -16.76 64.94 -26.50
C MET A 1 -15.87 63.73 -26.71
N ASN A 2 -14.89 63.54 -25.84
CA ASN A 2 -13.88 62.48 -25.97
C ASN A 2 -14.30 61.27 -25.16
N LEU A 3 -14.73 60.21 -25.88
CA LEU A 3 -15.06 58.93 -25.27
C LEU A 3 -13.77 58.08 -25.20
N LYS A 4 -13.13 58.05 -24.05
CA LYS A 4 -11.99 57.17 -23.79
C LYS A 4 -12.52 55.78 -23.46
N ILE A 5 -12.39 54.86 -24.40
CA ILE A 5 -12.68 53.46 -24.20
C ILE A 5 -11.51 52.88 -23.41
N VAL A 6 -11.77 52.53 -22.15
CA VAL A 6 -10.83 51.80 -21.31
C VAL A 6 -11.04 50.31 -21.61
N VAL A 7 -10.13 49.72 -22.38
CA VAL A 7 -10.08 48.27 -22.59
C VAL A 7 -9.41 47.65 -21.38
N ALA A 8 -10.20 47.08 -20.49
CA ALA A 8 -9.71 46.25 -19.39
C ALA A 8 -9.29 44.90 -19.95
N VAL A 9 -7.99 44.69 -20.10
CA VAL A 9 -7.42 43.39 -20.43
C VAL A 9 -7.47 42.52 -19.18
N LEU A 10 -8.43 41.61 -19.13
CA LEU A 10 -8.49 40.53 -18.13
C LEU A 10 -7.39 39.50 -18.44
N LEU A 11 -6.25 39.61 -17.73
CA LEU A 11 -5.23 38.58 -17.67
C LEU A 11 -5.78 37.41 -16.86
N ILE A 12 -6.35 36.42 -17.56
CA ILE A 12 -6.67 35.12 -16.97
C ILE A 12 -5.32 34.43 -16.76
N ALA A 13 -4.82 34.48 -15.53
CA ALA A 13 -3.69 33.69 -15.11
C ALA A 13 -4.10 32.21 -15.19
N ALA A 14 -3.62 31.51 -16.22
CA ALA A 14 -3.73 30.07 -16.33
C ALA A 14 -2.90 29.45 -15.19
N VAL A 15 -3.56 29.06 -14.11
CA VAL A 15 -2.94 28.32 -13.01
C VAL A 15 -2.61 26.93 -13.56
N PRO A 16 -1.34 26.50 -13.58
CA PRO A 16 -1.01 25.15 -14.02
C PRO A 16 -1.61 24.16 -13.03
N VAL A 17 -2.55 23.34 -13.50
CA VAL A 17 -3.27 22.30 -12.75
C VAL A 17 -2.35 21.12 -12.36
N TYR A 18 -1.06 21.23 -12.49
CA TYR A 18 -0.09 20.14 -12.26
C TYR A 18 0.59 20.14 -10.89
N ALA A 19 0.10 20.92 -9.95
CA ALA A 19 0.50 20.74 -8.56
C ALA A 19 -0.41 19.71 -7.88
N GLN A 20 -0.47 18.50 -8.42
CA GLN A 20 -0.82 17.37 -7.58
C GLN A 20 0.37 17.17 -6.64
N ALA A 21 0.28 17.85 -5.51
CA ALA A 21 1.16 17.60 -4.40
C ALA A 21 1.18 16.08 -4.18
N ARG A 22 2.30 15.42 -4.49
CA ARG A 22 2.58 14.08 -4.00
C ARG A 22 2.35 14.18 -2.50
N ARG A 23 1.24 13.61 -2.03
CA ARG A 23 1.02 13.48 -0.60
C ARG A 23 2.12 12.55 -0.14
N VAL A 24 3.16 13.13 0.41
CA VAL A 24 4.16 12.38 1.16
C VAL A 24 3.37 11.59 2.18
N SER A 25 3.42 10.28 2.10
CA SER A 25 2.83 9.43 3.12
C SER A 25 3.35 9.92 4.47
N LYS A 26 2.50 9.94 5.49
CA LYS A 26 2.83 10.46 6.83
C LYS A 26 4.08 9.80 7.44
N ASP A 27 4.49 8.68 6.87
CA ASP A 27 5.66 7.86 7.18
C ASP A 27 6.92 8.18 6.35
N GLY A 28 6.87 9.19 5.49
CA GLY A 28 8.03 9.67 4.73
C GLY A 28 8.46 8.81 3.55
N SER A 29 7.70 7.80 3.16
CA SER A 29 8.03 6.95 2.02
C SER A 29 7.67 7.65 0.69
N ALA A 30 8.67 7.89 -0.16
CA ALA A 30 8.50 8.56 -1.46
C ALA A 30 7.77 7.69 -2.50
N ASP A 31 7.75 6.37 -2.29
CA ASP A 31 7.15 5.37 -3.17
C ASP A 31 5.68 5.07 -2.82
N GLY A 32 5.19 5.58 -1.68
CA GLY A 32 3.81 5.38 -1.20
C GLY A 32 3.60 4.06 -0.43
N VAL A 33 4.56 3.15 -0.44
CA VAL A 33 4.58 1.97 0.44
C VAL A 33 5.01 2.43 1.84
N PRO A 34 4.30 2.05 2.92
CA PRO A 34 4.68 2.44 4.28
C PRO A 34 6.12 2.06 4.62
N ASN A 35 6.77 2.86 5.46
CA ASN A 35 8.09 2.53 5.99
C ASN A 35 7.96 2.06 7.44
N TRP A 36 7.77 0.76 7.62
CA TRP A 36 7.61 0.13 8.92
C TRP A 36 8.92 -0.44 9.46
N ASP A 37 9.13 -0.33 10.77
CA ASP A 37 10.14 -1.11 11.47
C ASP A 37 9.60 -2.51 11.78
N VAL A 38 9.97 -3.47 10.96
CA VAL A 38 9.55 -4.88 11.10
C VAL A 38 10.38 -5.66 12.13
N THR A 39 11.38 -5.04 12.74
CA THR A 39 12.30 -5.73 13.65
C THR A 39 11.58 -6.32 14.86
N SER A 40 10.65 -5.59 15.45
CA SER A 40 9.88 -6.06 16.60
C SER A 40 8.99 -7.24 16.26
N SER A 41 8.33 -7.20 15.11
CA SER A 41 7.47 -8.28 14.59
C SER A 41 8.27 -9.54 14.31
N CYS A 42 9.40 -9.40 13.62
CA CYS A 42 10.29 -10.50 13.31
C CYS A 42 10.91 -11.14 14.57
N ARG A 43 11.28 -10.31 15.56
CA ARG A 43 11.76 -10.79 16.85
C ARG A 43 10.70 -11.56 17.63
N ALA A 44 9.48 -11.07 17.65
CA ALA A 44 8.35 -11.76 18.30
C ALA A 44 8.06 -13.10 17.62
N ALA A 45 8.01 -13.15 16.29
CA ALA A 45 7.81 -14.37 15.53
C ALA A 45 8.95 -15.40 15.76
N ALA A 46 10.19 -14.95 15.83
CA ALA A 46 11.35 -15.83 16.08
C ALA A 46 11.30 -16.51 17.45
N LYS A 47 10.72 -15.88 18.46
CA LYS A 47 10.60 -16.42 19.83
C LYS A 47 9.56 -17.52 19.97
N VAL A 48 8.55 -17.55 19.12
CA VAL A 48 7.45 -18.56 19.17
C VAL A 48 7.92 -19.90 18.65
N ALA A 49 8.89 -19.92 17.76
CA ALA A 49 9.48 -21.14 17.22
C ALA A 49 10.68 -21.58 18.07
N TYR A 50 10.84 -22.90 18.31
CA TYR A 50 11.86 -23.53 19.13
C TYR A 50 13.19 -22.76 19.18
N ALA A 51 13.71 -22.53 20.40
CA ALA A 51 14.67 -21.47 20.75
C ALA A 51 16.08 -21.57 20.13
N GLU A 52 16.45 -22.69 19.52
CA GLU A 52 17.85 -22.91 19.14
C GLU A 52 18.39 -22.02 18.03
N ASP A 53 17.48 -21.40 17.21
CA ASP A 53 17.87 -20.57 16.07
C ASP A 53 17.16 -19.19 16.02
N ALA A 54 16.72 -18.66 17.14
CA ALA A 54 15.92 -17.43 17.17
C ALA A 54 16.59 -16.24 16.45
N ALA A 55 17.90 -16.06 16.62
CA ALA A 55 18.63 -14.97 15.97
C ALA A 55 18.71 -15.13 14.44
N ALA A 56 18.93 -16.35 13.96
CA ALA A 56 18.95 -16.64 12.52
C ALA A 56 17.55 -16.44 11.90
N ARG A 57 16.50 -16.82 12.61
CA ARG A 57 15.10 -16.62 12.18
C ARG A 57 14.71 -15.16 12.16
N GLU A 58 15.06 -14.37 13.18
CA GLU A 58 14.84 -12.92 13.20
C GLU A 58 15.50 -12.27 11.98
N LYS A 59 16.77 -12.59 11.72
CA LYS A 59 17.50 -12.08 10.57
C LYS A 59 16.83 -12.45 9.24
N SER A 60 16.50 -13.73 9.06
CA SER A 60 15.84 -14.22 7.84
C SER A 60 14.47 -13.57 7.62
N CYS A 61 13.71 -13.38 8.71
CA CYS A 61 12.43 -12.65 8.66
C CYS A 61 12.63 -11.21 8.16
N ILE A 62 13.55 -10.45 8.76
CA ILE A 62 13.84 -9.06 8.37
C ILE A 62 14.27 -8.97 6.89
N GLU A 63 15.11 -9.89 6.44
CA GLU A 63 15.52 -9.95 5.04
C GLU A 63 14.35 -10.31 4.10
N GLY A 64 13.46 -11.20 4.54
CA GLY A 64 12.22 -11.53 3.84
C GLY A 64 11.32 -10.31 3.69
N GLU A 65 11.07 -9.61 4.77
CA GLU A 65 10.24 -8.40 4.78
C GLU A 65 10.80 -7.28 3.87
N LYS A 66 12.13 -7.11 3.83
CA LYS A 66 12.77 -6.17 2.91
C LYS A 66 12.48 -6.51 1.44
N ARG A 67 12.66 -7.79 1.05
CA ARG A 67 12.35 -8.24 -0.31
C ARG A 67 10.87 -8.07 -0.65
N THR A 68 9.99 -8.35 0.29
CA THR A 68 8.53 -8.16 0.11
C THR A 68 8.21 -6.68 -0.10
N ARG A 69 8.85 -5.77 0.66
CA ARG A 69 8.69 -4.33 0.44
C ARG A 69 9.16 -3.89 -0.93
N GLU A 70 10.30 -4.40 -1.39
CA GLU A 70 10.84 -4.08 -2.73
C GLU A 70 9.85 -4.51 -3.84
N SER A 71 9.26 -5.71 -3.73
CA SER A 71 8.21 -6.16 -4.64
C SER A 71 6.97 -5.27 -4.57
N LEU A 72 6.54 -4.90 -3.38
CA LEU A 72 5.41 -3.97 -3.20
C LEU A 72 5.66 -2.62 -3.85
N VAL A 73 6.87 -2.06 -3.76
CA VAL A 73 7.23 -0.79 -4.42
C VAL A 73 7.06 -0.91 -5.94
N ALA A 74 7.52 -2.01 -6.52
CA ALA A 74 7.41 -2.25 -7.96
C ALA A 74 5.94 -2.33 -8.42
N ASP A 75 5.08 -2.98 -7.62
CA ASP A 75 3.69 -3.26 -8.00
C ASP A 75 2.68 -2.28 -7.39
N TRP A 76 3.13 -1.30 -6.61
CA TRP A 76 2.27 -0.45 -5.79
C TRP A 76 1.14 0.23 -6.55
N SER A 77 1.44 0.71 -7.75
CA SER A 77 0.47 1.40 -8.60
C SER A 77 -0.62 0.49 -9.16
N THR A 78 -0.40 -0.82 -9.17
CA THR A 78 -1.38 -1.81 -9.68
C THR A 78 -2.53 -2.03 -8.69
N PHE A 79 -2.31 -1.76 -7.41
CA PHE A 79 -3.34 -1.88 -6.39
C PHE A 79 -4.20 -0.61 -6.32
N PRO A 80 -5.54 -0.72 -6.30
CA PRO A 80 -6.44 0.41 -6.13
C PRO A 80 -6.15 1.18 -4.83
N ALA A 81 -6.15 2.51 -4.90
CA ALA A 81 -5.82 3.38 -3.76
C ALA A 81 -6.68 3.09 -2.51
N ALA A 82 -7.98 2.81 -2.70
CA ALA A 82 -8.89 2.49 -1.60
C ALA A 82 -8.51 1.18 -0.88
N GLU A 83 -8.04 0.17 -1.62
CA GLU A 83 -7.58 -1.11 -1.06
C GLU A 83 -6.28 -0.92 -0.29
N ARG A 84 -5.32 -0.17 -0.85
CA ARG A 84 -4.06 0.18 -0.17
C ARG A 84 -4.31 0.85 1.17
N ILE A 85 -5.12 1.90 1.19
CA ILE A 85 -5.46 2.63 2.42
C ILE A 85 -6.13 1.71 3.45
N ARG A 86 -7.04 0.85 3.01
CA ARG A 86 -7.77 -0.05 3.88
C ARG A 86 -6.86 -1.11 4.49
N CYS A 87 -5.99 -1.73 3.67
CA CYS A 87 -5.03 -2.71 4.13
C CYS A 87 -4.02 -2.11 5.11
N ILE A 88 -3.44 -0.95 4.82
CA ILE A 88 -2.54 -0.24 5.73
C ILE A 88 -3.22 -0.03 7.08
N LYS A 89 -4.41 0.57 7.10
CA LYS A 89 -5.13 0.85 8.34
C LYS A 89 -5.45 -0.41 9.15
N SER A 90 -5.76 -1.53 8.51
CA SER A 90 -6.08 -2.77 9.21
C SER A 90 -4.88 -3.42 9.87
N ILE A 91 -3.67 -3.20 9.34
CA ILE A 91 -2.43 -3.85 9.78
C ILE A 91 -1.67 -3.01 10.80
N GLU A 92 -1.71 -1.68 10.72
CA GLU A 92 -1.01 -0.76 11.63
C GLU A 92 -1.28 -0.99 13.12
N TRP A 93 -2.44 -1.60 13.45
CA TRP A 93 -2.88 -1.79 14.84
C TRP A 93 -2.16 -2.90 15.60
N PHE A 94 -1.58 -3.89 14.92
CA PHE A 94 -1.03 -5.06 15.61
C PHE A 94 0.49 -5.12 15.53
N SER A 95 0.99 -5.44 14.37
CA SER A 95 2.39 -5.73 14.15
C SER A 95 2.63 -5.60 12.65
N PRO A 96 2.80 -4.38 12.14
CA PRO A 96 2.82 -4.17 10.71
C PRO A 96 3.97 -4.92 10.07
N THR A 97 3.65 -5.75 9.08
CA THR A 97 4.59 -6.45 8.20
C THR A 97 4.21 -6.28 6.75
N TYR A 98 5.18 -6.31 5.86
CA TYR A 98 4.92 -6.21 4.42
C TYR A 98 4.28 -7.48 3.88
N THR A 99 4.59 -8.63 4.48
CA THR A 99 3.95 -9.91 4.15
C THR A 99 2.44 -9.86 4.41
N GLU A 100 2.00 -9.32 5.53
CA GLU A 100 0.56 -9.14 5.83
C GLU A 100 -0.08 -8.11 4.89
N LEU A 101 0.65 -7.07 4.51
CA LEU A 101 0.15 -6.08 3.55
C LEU A 101 -0.09 -6.70 2.18
N VAL A 102 0.84 -7.51 1.68
CA VAL A 102 0.66 -8.28 0.43
C VAL A 102 -0.56 -9.17 0.54
N ALA A 103 -0.66 -9.99 1.58
CA ALA A 103 -1.78 -10.90 1.78
C ALA A 103 -3.14 -10.18 1.77
N CYS A 104 -3.23 -9.02 2.43
CA CYS A 104 -4.44 -8.20 2.42
C CYS A 104 -4.77 -7.69 1.01
N LEU A 105 -3.80 -7.16 0.28
CA LEU A 105 -3.98 -6.62 -1.07
C LEU A 105 -4.38 -7.72 -2.06
N GLU A 106 -3.75 -8.88 -2.00
CA GLU A 106 -4.09 -10.04 -2.81
C GLU A 106 -5.50 -10.55 -2.55
N MET A 107 -5.92 -10.59 -1.28
CA MET A 107 -7.29 -10.97 -0.91
C MET A 107 -8.32 -10.02 -1.53
N TYR A 108 -8.09 -8.71 -1.52
CA TYR A 108 -8.96 -7.74 -2.20
C TYR A 108 -8.96 -7.96 -3.71
N GLY A 109 -7.82 -8.24 -4.31
CA GLY A 109 -7.70 -8.59 -5.73
C GLY A 109 -8.52 -9.82 -6.09
N GLN A 110 -8.46 -10.88 -5.29
CA GLN A 110 -9.26 -12.09 -5.49
C GLN A 110 -10.76 -11.81 -5.38
N VAL A 111 -11.20 -11.06 -4.37
CA VAL A 111 -12.62 -10.67 -4.22
C VAL A 111 -13.10 -9.86 -5.42
N ARG A 112 -12.29 -8.95 -5.93
CA ARG A 112 -12.61 -8.17 -7.12
C ARG A 112 -12.78 -9.09 -8.35
N ASN A 113 -11.81 -9.98 -8.57
CA ASN A 113 -11.86 -10.94 -9.67
C ASN A 113 -13.10 -11.84 -9.62
N LEU A 114 -13.50 -12.30 -8.43
CA LEU A 114 -14.71 -13.12 -8.26
C LEU A 114 -15.99 -12.33 -8.56
N ARG A 115 -16.02 -11.03 -8.26
CA ARG A 115 -17.16 -10.17 -8.59
C ARG A 115 -17.27 -9.90 -10.09
N GLU A 116 -16.15 -9.70 -10.75
CA GLU A 116 -16.07 -9.44 -12.20
C GLU A 116 -16.28 -10.74 -13.01
N ASN A 117 -15.86 -11.88 -12.48
CA ASN A 117 -15.92 -13.19 -13.12
C ASN A 117 -16.53 -14.25 -12.19
N PRO A 118 -17.83 -14.18 -11.90
CA PRO A 118 -18.48 -15.09 -10.95
C PRO A 118 -18.43 -16.57 -11.37
N ALA A 119 -18.25 -16.85 -12.67
CA ALA A 119 -18.06 -18.22 -13.17
C ALA A 119 -16.72 -18.86 -12.75
N SER A 120 -15.74 -18.07 -12.30
CA SER A 120 -14.46 -18.57 -11.79
C SER A 120 -14.52 -19.03 -10.32
N ALA A 121 -15.61 -18.74 -9.62
CA ALA A 121 -15.86 -19.22 -8.28
C ALA A 121 -16.10 -20.74 -8.31
N THR A 122 -15.07 -21.53 -7.97
CA THR A 122 -15.27 -22.98 -7.78
C THR A 122 -16.17 -23.18 -6.56
N PRO A 123 -17.35 -23.81 -6.72
CA PRO A 123 -18.20 -24.11 -5.57
C PRO A 123 -17.45 -25.03 -4.61
N TYR A 124 -17.29 -24.57 -3.37
CA TYR A 124 -16.70 -25.39 -2.32
C TYR A 124 -17.58 -26.64 -2.12
N LYS A 125 -17.12 -27.79 -2.63
CA LYS A 125 -17.76 -29.07 -2.33
C LYS A 125 -17.37 -29.47 -0.91
N LEU A 126 -18.28 -29.25 0.03
CA LEU A 126 -18.22 -29.94 1.33
C LEU A 126 -18.19 -31.46 1.06
N GLN A 127 -17.02 -32.06 1.21
CA GLN A 127 -16.93 -33.50 1.30
C GLN A 127 -17.52 -33.90 2.65
N ARG A 128 -18.70 -34.52 2.62
CA ARG A 128 -19.32 -35.19 3.76
C ARG A 128 -18.70 -36.58 3.92
#